data_22fd3ba79a21c5bb9fc0022d88e66d56
#
_entry.id   22fd3ba79a21c5bb9fc0022d88e66d56
#
_cell.length_a   1.000
_cell.length_b   1.000
_cell.length_c   1.000
_cell.angle_alpha   90.00
_cell.angle_beta   90.00
_cell.angle_gamma   90.00
#
_symmetry.space_group_name_H-M   'P 1'
#
loop_
_entity.id
_entity.type
_entity.pdbx_description
1 polymer ?
#
loop_
_entity_poly.entity_id
_entity_poly.type
_entity_poly.pdbx_seq_one_letter_code
_entity_poly.pdbx_strand_id
1 'polypeptide(L)'
;MDRWAWDQLDPWLEFRASLPVGALFCVLRGPTRGRPCAPAGIRGQLRGAAQLAGVRRRFAPHQLRHAHAVEMSREGVPLLVIQRQLGHADLGITSTYLRGIDNTEIIHAVHERPSPMIPAGSTLALRR
;
A
#
# COMPACT_ATOMS: atom_id res chain seq x y z
N MET A 1 1.93 -4.53 8.24
CA MET A 1 2.45 -3.20 8.50
C MET A 1 3.94 -3.35 8.69
N ASP A 2 4.77 -2.55 8.03
CA ASP A 2 6.22 -2.58 8.19
C ASP A 2 6.67 -1.95 9.52
N ARG A 3 7.95 -2.10 9.84
CA ARG A 3 8.52 -1.61 11.10
C ARG A 3 8.36 -0.09 11.24
N TRP A 4 8.64 0.65 10.16
CA TRP A 4 8.52 2.11 10.16
C TRP A 4 7.09 2.57 10.46
N ALA A 5 6.08 1.89 9.91
CA ALA A 5 4.68 2.23 10.17
C ALA A 5 4.28 1.95 11.63
N TRP A 6 4.86 0.92 12.27
CA TRP A 6 4.68 0.69 13.70
C TRP A 6 5.34 1.80 14.54
N ASP A 7 6.58 2.19 14.22
CA ASP A 7 7.27 3.27 14.92
C ASP A 7 6.46 4.59 14.88
N GLN A 8 5.70 4.83 13.80
CA GLN A 8 4.80 5.99 13.69
C GLN A 8 3.47 5.81 14.44
N LEU A 9 2.99 4.60 14.58
CA LEU A 9 1.70 4.30 15.21
C LEU A 9 1.80 4.18 16.73
N ASP A 10 2.91 3.67 17.26
CA ASP A 10 3.08 3.40 18.70
C ASP A 10 2.83 4.64 19.58
N PRO A 11 3.37 5.85 19.28
CA PRO A 11 3.09 7.04 20.07
C PRO A 11 1.60 7.41 20.06
N TRP A 12 0.91 7.11 18.95
CA TRP A 12 -0.53 7.29 18.86
C TRP A 12 -1.28 6.28 19.76
N LEU A 13 -0.86 5.02 19.77
CA LEU A 13 -1.49 3.98 20.60
C LEU A 13 -1.33 4.28 22.10
N GLU A 14 -0.15 4.73 22.50
CA GLU A 14 0.10 5.18 23.89
C GLU A 14 -0.84 6.33 24.28
N PHE A 15 -0.90 7.37 23.44
CA PHE A 15 -1.82 8.49 23.67
C PHE A 15 -3.29 8.03 23.64
N ARG A 16 -3.66 7.14 22.69
CA ARG A 16 -5.02 6.62 22.57
C ARG A 16 -5.47 5.84 23.79
N ALA A 17 -4.58 5.13 24.45
CA ALA A 17 -4.87 4.39 25.68
C ALA A 17 -5.31 5.32 26.85
N SER A 18 -4.93 6.59 26.82
CA SER A 18 -5.35 7.58 27.82
C SER A 18 -6.76 8.15 27.59
N LEU A 19 -7.40 7.80 26.45
CA LEU A 19 -8.75 8.28 26.11
C LEU A 19 -9.80 7.21 26.42
N PRO A 20 -11.10 7.60 26.57
CA PRO A 20 -12.17 6.62 26.75
C PRO A 20 -12.20 5.55 25.67
N VAL A 21 -12.61 4.34 26.03
CA VAL A 21 -12.76 3.23 25.09
C VAL A 21 -13.62 3.63 23.88
N GLY A 22 -13.17 3.31 22.68
CA GLY A 22 -13.86 3.66 21.45
C GLY A 22 -13.01 3.39 20.20
N ALA A 23 -13.31 4.08 19.10
CA ALA A 23 -12.61 3.91 17.84
C ALA A 23 -11.10 4.20 17.95
N LEU A 24 -10.29 3.45 17.21
CA LEU A 24 -8.84 3.64 17.17
C LEU A 24 -8.49 5.09 16.77
N PHE A 25 -9.06 5.61 15.70
CA PHE A 25 -8.90 7.00 15.30
C PHE A 25 -10.12 7.82 15.71
N CYS A 26 -9.91 8.78 16.58
CA CYS A 26 -10.97 9.56 17.20
C CYS A 26 -10.65 11.06 17.18
N VAL A 27 -11.66 11.88 17.41
CA VAL A 27 -11.54 13.32 17.54
C VAL A 27 -10.78 13.66 18.81
N LEU A 28 -9.74 14.51 18.72
CA LEU A 28 -8.88 14.86 19.86
C LEU A 28 -9.32 16.11 20.60
N ARG A 29 -10.02 17.04 19.94
CA ARG A 29 -10.36 18.36 20.49
C ARG A 29 -11.82 18.70 20.24
N GLY A 30 -12.35 19.58 21.09
CA GLY A 30 -13.71 20.06 20.99
C GLY A 30 -14.75 19.17 21.67
N PRO A 31 -16.04 19.49 21.53
CA PRO A 31 -17.14 18.82 22.23
C PRO A 31 -17.38 17.38 21.82
N THR A 32 -16.79 16.94 20.70
CA THR A 32 -16.88 15.56 20.18
C THR A 32 -15.61 14.74 20.47
N ARG A 33 -14.74 15.18 21.38
CA ARG A 33 -13.52 14.46 21.77
C ARG A 33 -13.82 13.01 22.13
N GLY A 34 -13.02 12.08 21.62
CA GLY A 34 -13.17 10.63 21.82
C GLY A 34 -14.16 9.95 20.86
N ARG A 35 -14.99 10.69 20.12
CA ARG A 35 -15.87 10.10 19.12
C ARG A 35 -15.10 9.69 17.86
N PRO A 36 -15.59 8.67 17.11
CA PRO A 36 -14.98 8.29 15.84
C PRO A 36 -14.81 9.48 14.90
N CYS A 37 -13.68 9.54 14.20
CA CYS A 37 -13.48 10.54 13.16
C CYS A 37 -14.48 10.33 12.01
N ALA A 38 -15.23 11.37 11.67
CA ALA A 38 -16.10 11.32 10.50
C ALA A 38 -15.26 11.23 9.20
N PRO A 39 -15.71 10.45 8.19
CA PRO A 39 -14.97 10.33 6.92
C PRO A 39 -14.67 11.67 6.24
N ALA A 40 -15.59 12.65 6.36
CA ALA A 40 -15.38 14.01 5.84
C ALA A 40 -14.23 14.73 6.56
N GLY A 41 -14.12 14.58 7.88
CA GLY A 41 -13.04 15.15 8.68
C GLY A 41 -11.68 14.57 8.29
N ILE A 42 -11.58 13.25 8.16
CA ILE A 42 -10.35 12.57 7.71
C ILE A 42 -9.93 13.07 6.32
N ARG A 43 -10.88 13.15 5.38
CA ARG A 43 -10.59 13.68 4.04
C ARG A 43 -10.13 15.15 4.08
N GLY A 44 -10.66 15.95 5.00
CA GLY A 44 -10.25 17.34 5.22
C GLY A 44 -8.80 17.42 5.72
N GLN A 45 -8.46 16.65 6.73
CA GLN A 45 -7.09 16.58 7.29
C GLN A 45 -6.06 16.12 6.24
N LEU A 46 -6.37 15.06 5.49
CA LEU A 46 -5.50 14.57 4.43
C LEU A 46 -5.31 15.59 3.30
N ARG A 47 -6.36 16.35 2.94
CA ARG A 47 -6.22 17.46 1.98
C ARG A 47 -5.32 18.56 2.52
N GLY A 48 -5.49 18.95 3.77
CA GLY A 48 -4.63 19.94 4.41
C GLY A 48 -3.17 19.49 4.43
N ALA A 49 -2.89 18.22 4.78
CA ALA A 49 -1.56 17.66 4.74
C ALA A 49 -0.96 17.66 3.33
N ALA A 50 -1.76 17.30 2.31
CA ALA A 50 -1.32 17.32 0.92
C ALA A 50 -0.97 18.74 0.44
N GLN A 51 -1.74 19.74 0.85
CA GLN A 51 -1.45 21.16 0.55
C GLN A 51 -0.14 21.61 1.19
N LEU A 52 0.07 21.27 2.47
CA LEU A 52 1.33 21.60 3.17
C LEU A 52 2.54 20.90 2.53
N ALA A 53 2.36 19.70 2.01
CA ALA A 53 3.39 18.96 1.26
C ALA A 53 3.58 19.45 -0.19
N GLY A 54 2.89 20.49 -0.63
CA GLY A 54 3.01 21.06 -1.98
C GLY A 54 2.42 20.18 -3.09
N VAL A 55 1.53 19.24 -2.76
CA VAL A 55 0.88 18.38 -3.75
C VAL A 55 -0.10 19.23 -4.59
N ARG A 56 0.25 19.47 -5.85
CA ARG A 56 -0.52 20.33 -6.76
C ARG A 56 -1.75 19.66 -7.37
N ARG A 57 -1.80 18.33 -7.40
CA ARG A 57 -2.93 17.57 -7.97
C ARG A 57 -4.05 17.43 -6.95
N ARG A 58 -5.28 17.28 -7.46
CA ARG A 58 -6.42 16.93 -6.62
C ARG A 58 -6.11 15.66 -5.82
N PHE A 59 -6.05 15.78 -4.50
CA PHE A 59 -5.72 14.70 -3.59
C PHE A 59 -6.98 13.97 -3.14
N ALA A 60 -6.93 12.64 -3.15
CA ALA A 60 -7.94 11.76 -2.58
C ALA A 60 -7.27 10.60 -1.82
N PRO A 61 -7.85 10.08 -0.72
CA PRO A 61 -7.27 8.99 0.06
C PRO A 61 -6.92 7.75 -0.76
N HIS A 62 -7.67 7.47 -1.81
CA HIS A 62 -7.39 6.38 -2.75
C HIS A 62 -6.03 6.49 -3.45
N GLN A 63 -5.52 7.70 -3.62
CA GLN A 63 -4.20 7.91 -4.23
C GLN A 63 -3.07 7.45 -3.32
N LEU A 64 -3.21 7.57 -1.98
CA LEU A 64 -2.25 6.99 -1.04
C LEU A 64 -2.19 5.47 -1.18
N ARG A 65 -3.35 4.84 -1.28
CA ARG A 65 -3.45 3.39 -1.48
C ARG A 65 -2.81 2.96 -2.80
N HIS A 66 -3.04 3.73 -3.86
CA HIS A 66 -2.42 3.51 -5.16
C HIS A 66 -0.89 3.68 -5.10
N ALA A 67 -0.41 4.78 -4.51
CA ALA A 67 1.02 5.01 -4.35
C ALA A 67 1.69 3.89 -3.57
N HIS A 68 1.10 3.43 -2.47
CA HIS A 68 1.61 2.31 -1.67
C HIS A 68 1.68 1.00 -2.48
N ALA A 69 0.67 0.71 -3.32
CA ALA A 69 0.70 -0.46 -4.19
C ALA A 69 1.86 -0.41 -5.20
N VAL A 70 2.07 0.76 -5.82
CA VAL A 70 3.15 0.97 -6.79
C VAL A 70 4.52 0.87 -6.11
N GLU A 71 4.67 1.44 -4.91
CA GLU A 71 5.91 1.38 -4.13
C GLU A 71 6.26 -0.07 -3.77
N MET A 72 5.33 -0.83 -3.20
CA MET A 72 5.53 -2.27 -2.92
C MET A 72 5.91 -3.06 -4.18
N SER A 73 5.31 -2.73 -5.33
CA SER A 73 5.65 -3.39 -6.59
C SER A 73 7.08 -3.09 -7.03
N ARG A 74 7.54 -1.84 -6.89
CA ARG A 74 8.93 -1.43 -7.17
C ARG A 74 9.95 -2.08 -6.23
N GLU A 75 9.55 -2.34 -4.99
CA GLU A 75 10.33 -3.09 -4.01
C GLU A 75 10.37 -4.61 -4.29
N GLY A 76 9.72 -5.06 -5.37
CA GLY A 76 9.69 -6.46 -5.77
C GLY A 76 8.72 -7.33 -4.96
N VAL A 77 7.79 -6.71 -4.22
CA VAL A 77 6.78 -7.46 -3.46
C VAL A 77 5.83 -8.20 -4.43
N PRO A 78 5.62 -9.51 -4.27
CA PRO A 78 4.76 -10.26 -5.16
C PRO A 78 3.33 -9.70 -5.24
N LEU A 79 2.77 -9.65 -6.44
CA LEU A 79 1.44 -9.09 -6.70
C LEU A 79 0.33 -9.66 -5.79
N LEU A 80 0.40 -10.95 -5.50
CA LEU A 80 -0.56 -11.61 -4.61
C LEU A 80 -0.48 -11.09 -3.16
N VAL A 81 0.73 -10.75 -2.71
CA VAL A 81 0.95 -10.16 -1.38
C VAL A 81 0.38 -8.74 -1.35
N ILE A 82 0.66 -7.94 -2.40
CA ILE A 82 0.10 -6.59 -2.54
C ILE A 82 -1.43 -6.64 -2.53
N GLN A 83 -2.03 -7.55 -3.28
CA GLN A 83 -3.47 -7.75 -3.33
C GLN A 83 -4.06 -8.01 -1.93
N ARG A 84 -3.47 -8.97 -1.20
CA ARG A 84 -3.93 -9.34 0.14
C ARG A 84 -3.74 -8.19 1.14
N GLN A 85 -2.61 -7.50 1.08
CA GLN A 85 -2.32 -6.32 1.91
C GLN A 85 -3.35 -5.22 1.70
N LEU A 86 -3.77 -5.02 0.46
CA LEU A 86 -4.79 -4.04 0.12
C LEU A 86 -6.22 -4.53 0.34
N GLY A 87 -6.43 -5.81 0.67
CA GLY A 87 -7.76 -6.37 0.87
C GLY A 87 -8.60 -6.42 -0.42
N HIS A 88 -7.97 -6.55 -1.58
CA HIS A 88 -8.68 -6.72 -2.85
C HIS A 88 -9.05 -8.21 -3.05
N ALA A 89 -10.33 -8.48 -3.24
CA ALA A 89 -10.81 -9.82 -3.56
C ALA A 89 -10.46 -10.23 -5.00
N ASP A 90 -10.30 -9.25 -5.92
CA ASP A 90 -10.05 -9.45 -7.34
C ASP A 90 -8.65 -8.93 -7.73
N LEU A 91 -7.86 -9.77 -8.42
CA LEU A 91 -6.56 -9.43 -8.99
C LEU A 91 -6.65 -8.32 -10.05
N GLY A 92 -7.76 -8.26 -10.79
CA GLY A 92 -7.99 -7.22 -11.79
C GLY A 92 -7.93 -5.81 -11.22
N ILE A 93 -8.43 -5.62 -10.00
CA ILE A 93 -8.37 -4.33 -9.29
C ILE A 93 -6.91 -3.97 -8.99
N THR A 94 -6.12 -4.90 -8.48
CA THR A 94 -4.71 -4.65 -8.16
C THR A 94 -3.89 -4.37 -9.41
N SER A 95 -4.11 -5.09 -10.51
CA SER A 95 -3.42 -4.88 -11.79
C SER A 95 -3.70 -3.49 -12.38
N THR A 96 -4.89 -2.93 -12.13
CA THR A 96 -5.22 -1.56 -12.54
C THR A 96 -4.34 -0.52 -11.85
N TYR A 97 -3.97 -0.73 -10.59
CA TYR A 97 -3.06 0.16 -9.86
C TYR A 97 -1.62 0.08 -10.40
N LEU A 98 -1.24 -1.06 -10.96
CA LEU A 98 0.12 -1.30 -11.47
C LEU A 98 0.30 -0.93 -12.95
N ARG A 99 -0.72 -0.45 -13.63
CA ARG A 99 -0.64 0.02 -15.04
C ARG A 99 0.34 1.17 -15.27
N GLY A 100 0.81 1.83 -14.21
CA GLY A 100 1.83 2.88 -14.30
C GLY A 100 3.27 2.37 -14.21
N ILE A 101 3.49 1.05 -14.16
CA ILE A 101 4.82 0.45 -14.23
C ILE A 101 5.28 0.53 -15.68
N ASP A 102 6.42 1.20 -15.91
CA ASP A 102 6.99 1.36 -17.24
C ASP A 102 7.35 -0.01 -17.84
N ASN A 103 7.08 -0.18 -19.14
CA ASN A 103 7.49 -1.36 -19.88
C ASN A 103 8.99 -1.65 -19.79
N THR A 104 9.81 -0.62 -19.58
CA THR A 104 11.25 -0.73 -19.35
C THR A 104 11.57 -1.50 -18.07
N GLU A 105 10.83 -1.25 -16.97
CA GLU A 105 10.99 -2.01 -15.71
C GLU A 105 10.62 -3.50 -15.90
N ILE A 106 9.58 -3.78 -16.70
CA ILE A 106 9.16 -5.15 -17.00
C ILE A 106 10.25 -5.86 -17.82
N ILE A 107 10.81 -5.19 -18.83
CA ILE A 107 11.87 -5.73 -19.68
C ILE A 107 13.11 -6.05 -18.83
N HIS A 108 13.55 -5.15 -17.97
CA HIS A 108 14.68 -5.37 -17.08
C HIS A 108 14.44 -6.56 -16.13
N ALA A 109 13.30 -6.61 -15.47
CA ALA A 109 12.95 -7.72 -14.57
C ALA A 109 12.92 -9.08 -15.27
N VAL A 110 12.50 -9.13 -16.54
CA VAL A 110 12.49 -10.36 -17.35
C VAL A 110 13.89 -10.74 -17.80
N HIS A 111 14.71 -9.77 -18.21
CA HIS A 111 16.10 -10.00 -18.66
C HIS A 111 17.05 -10.43 -17.53
N GLU A 112 16.86 -9.89 -16.34
CA GLU A 112 17.67 -10.23 -15.17
C GLU A 112 17.22 -11.51 -14.47
N ARG A 113 16.15 -12.13 -14.96
CA ARG A 113 15.64 -13.38 -14.39
C ARG A 113 16.68 -14.50 -14.55
N PRO A 114 17.12 -15.14 -13.46
CA PRO A 114 18.02 -16.30 -13.55
C PRO A 114 17.37 -17.40 -14.38
N SER A 115 18.17 -18.08 -15.18
CA SER A 115 17.72 -19.25 -15.94
C SER A 115 17.08 -20.27 -15.00
N PRO A 116 15.93 -20.89 -15.39
CA PRO A 116 15.33 -21.93 -14.59
C PRO A 116 16.36 -23.07 -14.40
N MET A 117 16.57 -23.50 -13.16
CA MET A 117 17.40 -24.67 -12.86
C MET A 117 16.72 -25.90 -13.45
N ILE A 118 17.19 -26.32 -14.62
CA ILE A 118 16.81 -27.61 -15.21
C ILE A 118 17.65 -28.66 -14.50
N PRO A 119 17.08 -29.64 -13.78
CA PRO A 119 17.86 -30.69 -13.16
C PRO A 119 18.67 -31.42 -14.24
N ALA A 120 19.98 -31.58 -14.01
CA ALA A 120 20.83 -32.37 -14.90
C ALA A 120 20.27 -33.80 -14.97
N GLY A 121 19.60 -34.14 -16.07
CA GLY A 121 18.93 -35.41 -16.23
C GLY A 121 17.58 -35.37 -16.96
N SER A 122 16.99 -34.18 -17.17
CA SER A 122 15.78 -34.06 -17.98
C SER A 122 16.16 -34.06 -19.46
N THR A 123 16.53 -35.21 -20.00
CA THR A 123 16.64 -35.37 -21.46
C THR A 123 15.21 -35.35 -22.01
N LEU A 124 14.76 -34.25 -22.58
CA LEU A 124 13.57 -34.22 -23.40
C LEU A 124 13.85 -35.11 -24.63
N ALA A 125 13.38 -36.34 -24.57
CA ALA A 125 13.34 -37.23 -25.72
C ALA A 125 12.35 -36.59 -26.71
N LEU A 126 12.87 -35.83 -27.68
CA LEU A 126 12.14 -35.46 -28.87
C LEU A 126 11.75 -36.77 -29.60
N ARG A 127 10.52 -37.24 -29.39
CA ARG A 127 9.92 -38.26 -30.26
C ARG A 127 9.70 -37.57 -31.61
N ARG A 128 10.44 -38.10 -32.59
CA ARG A 128 10.16 -37.87 -34.02
C ARG A 128 8.86 -38.57 -34.42
#